data_ba6407bb36d7a59efa4156c24638cc7f
#
_entry.id   ba6407bb36d7a59efa4156c24638cc7f
#
_cell.length_a   1.000
_cell.length_b   1.000
_cell.length_c   1.000
_cell.angle_alpha   90.00
_cell.angle_beta   90.00
_cell.angle_gamma   90.00
#
_symmetry.space_group_name_H-M   'P 1'
#
loop_
_entity.id
_entity.type
_entity.pdbx_description
1 polymer ?
#
loop_
_entity_poly.entity_id
_entity_poly.type
_entity_poly.pdbx_seq_one_letter_code
_entity_poly.pdbx_strand_id
1 'polypeptide(L)'
;MTMRTNYFLLLAILLGMIPMSYTHANDSIPKSVILYTPYTKISVSPGASIDYSIDLINNTDQLTNANLSVSGLSASWKHEMKSGGWSLSQLSVLPKEKKTFNLKVEVPLKVNKGNYHFVVYAGNAKLPLNVVVAQKGTYQTEFTTDQPNMQGNSKSTFTFSATLKNQTADQQLYALMANAPRGWNVVFKPNYKQATSAQVEANSTQNVSIDITPPANVEAGSYKIPVR
;
A
#
# COMPACT_ATOMS: atom_id res chain seq x y z
N MET A 1 -85.08 -59.59 23.77
CA MET A 1 -84.36 -58.70 24.75
C MET A 1 -82.87 -58.88 24.46
N THR A 2 -82.32 -58.00 23.61
CA THR A 2 -81.02 -58.17 23.01
C THR A 2 -80.02 -57.20 23.69
N MET A 3 -79.02 -57.73 24.37
CA MET A 3 -77.93 -57.02 24.97
C MET A 3 -76.93 -56.64 23.88
N ARG A 4 -76.69 -55.36 23.73
CA ARG A 4 -75.63 -54.82 22.88
C ARG A 4 -74.33 -54.69 23.71
N THR A 5 -73.33 -55.43 23.30
CA THR A 5 -71.99 -55.35 23.87
C THR A 5 -71.17 -54.31 23.08
N ASN A 6 -70.72 -53.23 23.78
CA ASN A 6 -69.85 -52.21 23.21
C ASN A 6 -68.40 -52.68 23.35
N TYR A 7 -67.66 -52.84 22.22
CA TYR A 7 -66.24 -53.04 22.23
C TYR A 7 -65.57 -51.69 22.16
N PHE A 8 -64.82 -51.32 23.22
CA PHE A 8 -63.91 -50.15 23.27
C PHE A 8 -62.60 -50.60 22.63
N LEU A 9 -62.28 -50.03 21.50
CA LEU A 9 -61.01 -50.24 20.82
C LEU A 9 -59.95 -49.33 21.46
N LEU A 10 -59.03 -49.89 22.25
CA LEU A 10 -57.90 -49.22 22.83
C LEU A 10 -56.78 -49.15 21.78
N LEU A 11 -56.63 -47.99 21.10
CA LEU A 11 -55.51 -47.69 20.20
C LEU A 11 -54.29 -47.28 21.00
N ALA A 12 -53.32 -48.18 21.21
CA ALA A 12 -52.05 -47.89 21.82
C ALA A 12 -51.17 -47.18 20.80
N ILE A 13 -50.95 -45.88 20.97
CA ILE A 13 -49.97 -45.10 20.21
C ILE A 13 -48.59 -45.44 20.75
N LEU A 14 -47.81 -46.25 20.02
CA LEU A 14 -46.41 -46.52 20.28
C LEU A 14 -45.60 -45.36 19.74
N LEU A 15 -45.32 -44.38 20.60
CA LEU A 15 -44.44 -43.25 20.26
C LEU A 15 -42.99 -43.76 20.20
N GLY A 16 -42.51 -44.07 18.99
CA GLY A 16 -41.14 -44.49 18.76
C GLY A 16 -40.17 -43.33 19.07
N MET A 17 -39.43 -43.42 20.17
CA MET A 17 -38.29 -42.56 20.40
C MET A 17 -37.22 -42.86 19.35
N ILE A 18 -37.12 -42.00 18.33
CA ILE A 18 -35.97 -41.96 17.41
C ILE A 18 -34.83 -41.37 18.18
N PRO A 19 -33.69 -42.07 18.40
CA PRO A 19 -32.52 -41.46 19.00
C PRO A 19 -31.98 -40.42 18.02
N MET A 20 -32.10 -39.15 18.35
CA MET A 20 -31.38 -38.08 17.66
C MET A 20 -29.89 -38.28 17.87
N SER A 21 -29.23 -38.91 16.93
CA SER A 21 -27.78 -38.98 16.88
C SER A 21 -27.26 -37.55 16.60
N TYR A 22 -26.81 -36.85 17.62
CA TYR A 22 -26.04 -35.61 17.44
C TYR A 22 -24.72 -36.03 16.83
N THR A 23 -24.59 -35.91 15.51
CA THR A 23 -23.28 -35.93 14.84
C THR A 23 -22.54 -34.66 15.28
N HIS A 24 -21.66 -34.77 16.26
CA HIS A 24 -20.66 -33.76 16.48
C HIS A 24 -19.80 -33.73 15.22
N ALA A 25 -19.95 -32.68 14.43
CA ALA A 25 -18.96 -32.35 13.40
C ALA A 25 -17.66 -32.13 14.17
N ASN A 26 -16.78 -33.13 14.15
CA ASN A 26 -15.39 -32.95 14.56
C ASN A 26 -14.78 -32.00 13.53
N ASP A 27 -14.81 -30.69 13.80
CA ASP A 27 -13.98 -29.71 13.12
C ASP A 27 -12.50 -30.00 13.46
N SER A 28 -12.01 -31.12 12.96
CA SER A 28 -10.60 -31.45 13.06
C SER A 28 -9.84 -30.47 12.17
N ILE A 29 -9.09 -29.57 12.76
CA ILE A 29 -8.14 -28.71 12.05
C ILE A 29 -7.31 -29.61 11.15
N PRO A 30 -7.27 -29.37 9.83
CA PRO A 30 -6.52 -30.22 8.92
C PRO A 30 -5.06 -30.34 9.39
N LYS A 31 -4.53 -31.58 9.48
CA LYS A 31 -3.10 -31.81 9.76
C LYS A 31 -2.28 -31.40 8.54
N SER A 32 -2.22 -30.10 8.26
CA SER A 32 -1.56 -29.51 7.11
C SER A 32 -0.86 -28.22 7.50
N VAL A 33 0.04 -27.77 6.64
CA VAL A 33 0.63 -26.45 6.73
C VAL A 33 -0.28 -25.48 6.00
N ILE A 34 -0.58 -24.35 6.63
CA ILE A 34 -1.44 -23.31 6.05
C ILE A 34 -0.77 -21.94 6.11
N LEU A 35 -1.11 -21.09 5.15
CA LEU A 35 -0.76 -19.68 5.14
C LEU A 35 -2.01 -18.87 5.51
N TYR A 36 -1.84 -17.84 6.32
CA TYR A 36 -2.93 -16.96 6.74
C TYR A 36 -2.51 -15.50 6.77
N THR A 37 -3.38 -14.63 6.27
CA THR A 37 -3.36 -13.18 6.49
C THR A 37 -4.81 -12.69 6.61
N PRO A 38 -5.11 -11.68 7.45
CA PRO A 38 -6.46 -11.13 7.56
C PRO A 38 -6.89 -10.34 6.31
N TYR A 39 -5.92 -9.89 5.49
CA TYR A 39 -6.18 -9.01 4.35
C TYR A 39 -5.88 -9.70 3.02
N THR A 40 -6.85 -10.40 2.47
CA THR A 40 -6.70 -11.11 1.19
C THR A 40 -7.09 -10.28 -0.03
N LYS A 41 -7.79 -9.13 0.19
CA LYS A 41 -8.17 -8.20 -0.88
C LYS A 41 -7.98 -6.77 -0.40
N ILE A 42 -7.08 -6.03 -1.07
CA ILE A 42 -6.70 -4.66 -0.72
C ILE A 42 -6.91 -3.75 -1.94
N SER A 43 -7.44 -2.53 -1.70
CA SER A 43 -7.56 -1.51 -2.74
C SER A 43 -6.48 -0.44 -2.53
N VAL A 44 -5.75 -0.11 -3.60
CA VAL A 44 -4.62 0.81 -3.55
C VAL A 44 -4.55 1.70 -4.79
N SER A 45 -3.75 2.77 -4.69
CA SER A 45 -3.36 3.59 -5.84
C SER A 45 -2.08 3.04 -6.49
N PRO A 46 -1.85 3.32 -7.79
CA PRO A 46 -0.54 3.10 -8.41
C PRO A 46 0.61 3.74 -7.60
N GLY A 47 1.75 3.08 -7.56
CA GLY A 47 2.91 3.50 -6.77
C GLY A 47 2.84 3.18 -5.28
N ALA A 48 1.75 2.61 -4.79
CA ALA A 48 1.61 2.23 -3.39
C ALA A 48 2.52 1.03 -3.05
N SER A 49 2.97 0.99 -1.79
CA SER A 49 3.61 -0.18 -1.19
C SER A 49 2.61 -0.88 -0.27
N ILE A 50 2.51 -2.19 -0.39
CA ILE A 50 1.64 -3.04 0.42
C ILE A 50 2.52 -3.96 1.25
N ASP A 51 2.30 -3.95 2.57
CA ASP A 51 3.00 -4.85 3.49
C ASP A 51 1.99 -5.85 4.07
N TYR A 52 2.12 -7.12 3.64
CA TYR A 52 1.33 -8.22 4.18
C TYR A 52 2.08 -8.88 5.33
N SER A 53 1.44 -9.00 6.48
CA SER A 53 1.88 -9.90 7.55
C SER A 53 1.23 -11.26 7.33
N ILE A 54 2.05 -12.29 7.11
CA ILE A 54 1.60 -13.64 6.76
C ILE A 54 2.08 -14.64 7.81
N ASP A 55 1.15 -15.37 8.39
CA ASP A 55 1.43 -16.47 9.30
C ASP A 55 1.56 -17.78 8.51
N LEU A 56 2.69 -18.46 8.66
CA LEU A 56 2.89 -19.85 8.27
C LEU A 56 2.62 -20.72 9.49
N ILE A 57 1.53 -21.48 9.45
CA ILE A 57 1.03 -22.29 10.56
C ILE A 57 1.25 -23.76 10.24
N ASN A 58 2.00 -24.44 11.09
CA ASN A 58 2.28 -25.87 10.97
C ASN A 58 1.36 -26.69 11.90
N ASN A 59 0.24 -27.19 11.37
CA ASN A 59 -0.69 -28.05 12.11
C ASN A 59 -0.27 -29.54 12.11
N THR A 60 0.90 -29.86 11.53
CA THR A 60 1.42 -31.24 11.51
C THR A 60 2.17 -31.59 12.80
N ASP A 61 2.55 -32.85 12.94
CA ASP A 61 3.35 -33.37 14.09
C ASP A 61 4.85 -33.42 13.75
N GLN A 62 5.28 -32.80 12.61
CA GLN A 62 6.66 -32.80 12.14
C GLN A 62 7.15 -31.40 11.82
N LEU A 63 8.46 -31.18 11.94
CA LEU A 63 9.12 -29.97 11.46
C LEU A 63 8.84 -29.77 9.97
N THR A 64 8.48 -28.57 9.59
CA THR A 64 8.26 -28.21 8.19
C THR A 64 9.26 -27.17 7.74
N ASN A 65 9.98 -27.45 6.66
CA ASN A 65 10.80 -26.49 5.91
C ASN A 65 10.04 -26.12 4.64
N ALA A 66 9.52 -24.90 4.58
CA ALA A 66 8.70 -24.44 3.47
C ALA A 66 9.47 -23.45 2.59
N ASN A 67 9.63 -23.77 1.31
CA ASN A 67 10.14 -22.84 0.31
C ASN A 67 9.08 -21.78 0.05
N LEU A 68 9.49 -20.52 0.11
CA LEU A 68 8.61 -19.37 -0.09
C LEU A 68 8.72 -18.85 -1.53
N SER A 69 7.59 -18.60 -2.15
CA SER A 69 7.54 -17.99 -3.49
C SER A 69 6.24 -17.24 -3.74
N VAL A 70 6.24 -16.35 -4.74
CA VAL A 70 5.07 -15.63 -5.22
C VAL A 70 4.90 -15.90 -6.70
N SER A 71 3.68 -16.21 -7.13
CA SER A 71 3.34 -16.45 -8.53
C SER A 71 2.13 -15.62 -8.96
N GLY A 72 2.09 -15.20 -10.22
CA GLY A 72 0.99 -14.41 -10.78
C GLY A 72 1.22 -12.90 -10.77
N LEU A 73 2.28 -12.40 -10.14
CA LEU A 73 2.69 -11.00 -10.28
C LEU A 73 3.43 -10.79 -11.62
N SER A 74 3.12 -9.72 -12.30
CA SER A 74 3.87 -9.26 -13.47
C SER A 74 5.30 -8.85 -13.05
N ALA A 75 6.27 -8.97 -13.97
CA ALA A 75 7.67 -8.60 -13.73
C ALA A 75 7.88 -7.13 -13.29
N SER A 76 6.93 -6.25 -13.60
CA SER A 76 6.96 -4.85 -13.16
C SER A 76 6.61 -4.66 -11.67
N TRP A 77 6.00 -5.67 -11.03
CA TRP A 77 5.67 -5.64 -9.62
C TRP A 77 6.82 -6.21 -8.80
N LYS A 78 7.52 -5.35 -8.08
CA LYS A 78 8.58 -5.78 -7.17
C LYS A 78 7.97 -6.37 -5.91
N HIS A 79 8.57 -7.44 -5.40
CA HIS A 79 8.16 -8.03 -4.14
C HIS A 79 9.36 -8.58 -3.38
N GLU A 80 9.23 -8.62 -2.05
CA GLU A 80 10.26 -9.14 -1.16
C GLU A 80 9.61 -9.78 0.06
N MET A 81 10.13 -10.94 0.48
CA MET A 81 9.70 -11.62 1.70
C MET A 81 10.77 -11.51 2.78
N LYS A 82 10.40 -11.04 3.97
CA LYS A 82 11.32 -10.79 5.08
C LYS A 82 10.79 -11.34 6.42
N SER A 83 11.71 -11.76 7.28
CA SER A 83 11.45 -11.94 8.71
C SER A 83 12.72 -11.64 9.50
N GLY A 84 12.60 -10.96 10.63
CA GLY A 84 13.73 -10.56 11.46
C GLY A 84 14.78 -9.68 10.74
N GLY A 85 14.38 -8.93 9.70
CA GLY A 85 15.27 -8.08 8.88
C GLY A 85 15.96 -8.82 7.73
N TRP A 86 15.81 -10.14 7.59
CA TRP A 86 16.43 -10.95 6.55
C TRP A 86 15.47 -11.25 5.41
N SER A 87 15.96 -11.20 4.16
CA SER A 87 15.22 -11.68 2.99
C SER A 87 15.16 -13.20 3.00
N LEU A 88 13.97 -13.77 2.80
CA LEU A 88 13.71 -15.20 2.95
C LEU A 88 13.39 -15.86 1.62
N SER A 89 13.97 -17.03 1.39
CA SER A 89 13.55 -18.00 0.37
C SER A 89 12.95 -19.27 0.97
N GLN A 90 13.18 -19.51 2.27
CA GLN A 90 12.69 -20.67 3.01
C GLN A 90 12.43 -20.28 4.45
N LEU A 91 11.42 -20.91 5.09
CA LEU A 91 11.08 -20.72 6.48
C LEU A 91 10.81 -22.09 7.14
N SER A 92 11.43 -22.31 8.32
CA SER A 92 11.23 -23.52 9.11
C SER A 92 10.25 -23.24 10.24
N VAL A 93 9.29 -24.16 10.45
CA VAL A 93 8.29 -24.05 11.51
C VAL A 93 8.17 -25.38 12.26
N LEU A 94 8.32 -25.32 13.58
CA LEU A 94 8.19 -26.47 14.45
C LEU A 94 6.76 -27.04 14.44
N PRO A 95 6.58 -28.31 14.86
CA PRO A 95 5.25 -28.92 14.97
C PRO A 95 4.33 -28.09 15.86
N LYS A 96 3.08 -27.86 15.41
CA LYS A 96 2.04 -27.12 16.14
C LYS A 96 2.37 -25.66 16.43
N GLU A 97 3.39 -25.10 15.77
CA GLU A 97 3.77 -23.70 15.89
C GLU A 97 3.41 -22.89 14.65
N LYS A 98 3.53 -21.58 14.78
CA LYS A 98 3.45 -20.63 13.68
C LYS A 98 4.66 -19.72 13.64
N LYS A 99 5.02 -19.27 12.46
CA LYS A 99 6.03 -18.24 12.21
C LYS A 99 5.46 -17.18 11.28
N THR A 100 5.68 -15.92 11.61
CA THR A 100 5.23 -14.80 10.81
C THR A 100 6.35 -14.28 9.93
N PHE A 101 6.04 -13.97 8.68
CA PHE A 101 6.91 -13.25 7.78
C PHE A 101 6.14 -12.13 7.08
N ASN A 102 6.85 -11.14 6.57
CA ASN A 102 6.27 -10.02 5.84
C ASN A 102 6.52 -10.19 4.35
N LEU A 103 5.47 -10.00 3.55
CA LEU A 103 5.56 -9.86 2.10
C LEU A 103 5.29 -8.41 1.74
N LYS A 104 6.33 -7.71 1.28
CA LYS A 104 6.20 -6.38 0.69
C LYS A 104 5.95 -6.51 -0.80
N VAL A 105 4.94 -5.81 -1.32
CA VAL A 105 4.62 -5.73 -2.74
C VAL A 105 4.57 -4.27 -3.16
N GLU A 106 5.35 -3.88 -4.17
CA GLU A 106 5.39 -2.54 -4.72
C GLU A 106 4.54 -2.49 -6.01
N VAL A 107 3.47 -1.72 -5.95
CA VAL A 107 2.60 -1.49 -7.11
C VAL A 107 3.28 -0.52 -8.07
N PRO A 108 3.44 -0.85 -9.36
CA PRO A 108 4.05 0.07 -10.31
C PRO A 108 3.28 1.38 -10.44
N LEU A 109 4.00 2.49 -10.67
CA LEU A 109 3.38 3.78 -10.98
C LEU A 109 2.59 3.73 -12.30
N LYS A 110 3.16 3.04 -13.32
CA LYS A 110 2.49 2.78 -14.60
C LYS A 110 1.78 1.44 -14.54
N VAL A 111 0.61 1.41 -13.96
CA VAL A 111 -0.26 0.24 -13.88
C VAL A 111 -1.70 0.62 -14.25
N ASN A 112 -2.40 -0.23 -14.98
CA ASN A 112 -3.78 0.00 -15.33
C ASN A 112 -4.69 -0.22 -14.12
N LYS A 113 -5.81 0.51 -14.07
CA LYS A 113 -6.91 0.20 -13.16
C LYS A 113 -7.38 -1.24 -13.40
N GLY A 114 -7.57 -2.00 -12.33
CA GLY A 114 -8.01 -3.40 -12.46
C GLY A 114 -7.78 -4.23 -11.20
N ASN A 115 -8.07 -5.53 -11.34
CA ASN A 115 -7.84 -6.52 -10.30
C ASN A 115 -6.59 -7.35 -10.67
N TYR A 116 -5.67 -7.45 -9.73
CA TYR A 116 -4.41 -8.17 -9.86
C TYR A 116 -4.37 -9.31 -8.86
N HIS A 117 -4.39 -10.53 -9.36
CA HIS A 117 -4.41 -11.75 -8.57
C HIS A 117 -3.03 -12.37 -8.55
N PHE A 118 -2.59 -12.79 -7.39
CA PHE A 118 -1.35 -13.55 -7.23
C PHE A 118 -1.47 -14.52 -6.07
N VAL A 119 -0.57 -15.47 -5.99
CA VAL A 119 -0.59 -16.51 -4.98
C VAL A 119 0.77 -16.56 -4.29
N VAL A 120 0.74 -16.55 -2.97
CA VAL A 120 1.90 -16.82 -2.12
C VAL A 120 1.95 -18.31 -1.82
N TYR A 121 3.11 -18.90 -1.95
CA TYR A 121 3.36 -20.31 -1.67
C TYR A 121 4.33 -20.47 -0.50
N ALA A 122 4.08 -21.46 0.33
CA ALA A 122 5.01 -21.98 1.31
C ALA A 122 5.00 -23.51 1.23
N GLY A 123 5.91 -24.08 0.45
CA GLY A 123 5.85 -25.48 0.05
C GLY A 123 4.55 -25.78 -0.71
N ASN A 124 3.69 -26.65 -0.17
CA ASN A 124 2.39 -26.98 -0.76
C ASN A 124 1.25 -26.04 -0.32
N ALA A 125 1.46 -25.22 0.71
CA ALA A 125 0.47 -24.25 1.17
C ALA A 125 0.35 -23.09 0.19
N LYS A 126 -0.90 -22.62 -0.04
CA LYS A 126 -1.23 -21.56 -1.00
C LYS A 126 -2.07 -20.50 -0.33
N LEU A 127 -1.76 -19.24 -0.59
CA LEU A 127 -2.53 -18.10 -0.14
C LEU A 127 -2.84 -17.19 -1.34
N PRO A 128 -4.05 -17.25 -1.89
CA PRO A 128 -4.46 -16.33 -2.96
C PRO A 128 -4.70 -14.93 -2.40
N LEU A 129 -4.12 -13.94 -3.06
CA LEU A 129 -4.25 -12.52 -2.72
C LEU A 129 -4.74 -11.74 -3.93
N ASN A 130 -5.47 -10.65 -3.67
CA ASN A 130 -6.03 -9.78 -4.69
C ASN A 130 -5.73 -8.32 -4.37
N VAL A 131 -5.13 -7.62 -5.32
CA VAL A 131 -4.92 -6.17 -5.24
C VAL A 131 -5.80 -5.49 -6.28
N VAL A 132 -6.66 -4.59 -5.81
CA VAL A 132 -7.50 -3.75 -6.66
C VAL A 132 -6.81 -2.41 -6.84
N VAL A 133 -6.34 -2.13 -8.05
CA VAL A 133 -5.85 -0.79 -8.39
C VAL A 133 -7.05 0.08 -8.77
N ALA A 134 -7.42 1.03 -7.89
CA ALA A 134 -8.67 1.76 -7.99
C ALA A 134 -8.57 3.04 -8.80
N GLN A 135 -7.40 3.70 -8.86
CA GLN A 135 -7.19 4.95 -9.56
C GLN A 135 -6.02 4.85 -10.54
N LYS A 136 -6.07 5.62 -11.63
CA LYS A 136 -4.86 5.94 -12.41
C LYS A 136 -3.91 6.71 -11.52
N GLY A 137 -2.59 6.56 -11.73
CA GLY A 137 -1.52 7.11 -10.92
C GLY A 137 -1.81 8.47 -10.31
N THR A 138 -1.31 8.71 -9.12
CA THR A 138 -1.38 10.01 -8.45
C THR A 138 -0.71 11.05 -9.34
N TYR A 139 -1.49 12.03 -9.78
CA TYR A 139 -0.95 13.26 -10.37
C TYR A 139 -0.72 14.22 -9.21
N GLN A 140 0.38 14.07 -8.53
CA GLN A 140 0.72 14.94 -7.42
C GLN A 140 2.08 15.58 -7.66
N THR A 141 2.11 16.91 -7.57
CA THR A 141 3.31 17.71 -7.59
C THR A 141 3.37 18.48 -6.30
N GLU A 142 4.54 18.50 -5.69
CA GLU A 142 4.82 19.31 -4.51
C GLU A 142 5.94 20.29 -4.84
N PHE A 143 5.73 21.57 -4.45
CA PHE A 143 6.76 22.60 -4.53
C PHE A 143 6.85 23.28 -3.16
N THR A 144 7.89 22.98 -2.43
CA THR A 144 8.04 23.35 -1.00
C THR A 144 9.37 24.01 -0.73
N THR A 145 9.46 24.78 0.35
CA THR A 145 10.69 25.34 0.89
C THR A 145 10.68 25.23 2.41
N ASP A 146 11.82 24.89 3.00
CA ASP A 146 11.97 24.80 4.46
C ASP A 146 12.12 26.19 5.09
N GLN A 147 12.56 27.20 4.32
CA GLN A 147 12.75 28.56 4.79
C GLN A 147 12.00 29.57 3.90
N PRO A 148 10.71 29.82 4.19
CA PRO A 148 9.88 30.70 3.37
C PRO A 148 10.09 32.19 3.65
N ASN A 149 10.89 32.58 4.66
CA ASN A 149 11.08 33.95 5.07
C ASN A 149 12.58 34.28 5.16
N MET A 150 12.97 35.43 4.61
CA MET A 150 14.30 36.02 4.74
C MET A 150 14.22 37.50 5.06
N GLN A 151 15.22 38.00 5.75
CA GLN A 151 15.37 39.40 6.09
C GLN A 151 16.73 39.93 5.59
N GLY A 152 16.75 41.14 5.08
CA GLY A 152 17.95 41.78 4.58
C GLY A 152 17.69 43.21 4.15
N ASN A 153 18.66 43.84 3.47
CA ASN A 153 18.54 45.19 2.94
C ASN A 153 18.20 45.21 1.44
N SER A 154 17.82 46.38 0.92
CA SER A 154 17.38 46.53 -0.49
C SER A 154 18.48 46.25 -1.53
N LYS A 155 19.74 46.13 -1.13
CA LYS A 155 20.86 45.79 -2.04
C LYS A 155 21.20 44.30 -2.01
N SER A 156 20.51 43.51 -1.14
CA SER A 156 20.73 42.07 -1.01
C SER A 156 19.95 41.30 -2.03
N THR A 157 20.51 40.22 -2.55
CA THR A 157 19.80 39.17 -3.21
C THR A 157 19.41 38.12 -2.19
N PHE A 158 18.14 37.76 -2.12
CA PHE A 158 17.62 36.75 -1.24
C PHE A 158 17.52 35.40 -2.01
N THR A 159 18.31 34.44 -1.57
CA THR A 159 18.34 33.12 -2.24
C THR A 159 17.58 32.10 -1.41
N PHE A 160 16.47 31.62 -1.95
CA PHE A 160 15.64 30.55 -1.36
C PHE A 160 16.01 29.22 -1.99
N SER A 161 15.99 28.16 -1.19
CA SER A 161 16.05 26.78 -1.68
C SER A 161 14.66 26.17 -1.65
N ALA A 162 14.19 25.72 -2.79
CA ALA A 162 12.92 25.04 -2.92
C ALA A 162 13.10 23.64 -3.50
N THR A 163 12.20 22.74 -3.13
CA THR A 163 12.16 21.35 -3.58
C THR A 163 10.94 21.13 -4.46
N LEU A 164 11.17 20.76 -5.71
CA LEU A 164 10.12 20.37 -6.67
C LEU A 164 10.09 18.85 -6.77
N LYS A 165 8.97 18.25 -6.37
CA LYS A 165 8.78 16.80 -6.37
C LYS A 165 7.70 16.40 -7.38
N ASN A 166 8.09 15.54 -8.30
CA ASN A 166 7.20 14.90 -9.25
C ASN A 166 6.80 13.52 -8.73
N GLN A 167 5.57 13.38 -8.22
CA GLN A 167 5.03 12.10 -7.75
C GLN A 167 4.16 11.42 -8.82
N THR A 168 4.31 11.81 -10.09
CA THR A 168 3.60 11.18 -11.19
C THR A 168 4.39 10.02 -11.79
N ALA A 169 3.71 9.19 -12.57
CA ALA A 169 4.30 8.04 -13.25
C ALA A 169 5.16 8.41 -14.48
N ASP A 170 5.11 9.68 -14.89
CA ASP A 170 5.79 10.19 -16.09
C ASP A 170 6.68 11.37 -15.76
N GLN A 171 7.74 11.55 -16.57
CA GLN A 171 8.53 12.76 -16.56
C GLN A 171 7.63 13.96 -16.84
N GLN A 172 7.79 15.03 -16.08
CA GLN A 172 7.01 16.25 -16.21
C GLN A 172 7.91 17.45 -16.47
N LEU A 173 7.41 18.38 -17.26
CA LEU A 173 8.01 19.71 -17.47
C LEU A 173 7.17 20.75 -16.72
N TYR A 174 7.77 21.38 -15.74
CA TYR A 174 7.12 22.39 -14.90
C TYR A 174 7.56 23.80 -15.32
N ALA A 175 6.62 24.66 -15.61
CA ALA A 175 6.90 26.10 -15.76
C ALA A 175 7.11 26.73 -14.37
N LEU A 176 8.17 27.51 -14.21
CA LEU A 176 8.52 28.21 -12.97
C LEU A 176 8.11 29.68 -13.10
N MET A 177 7.23 30.14 -12.23
CA MET A 177 6.66 31.46 -12.27
C MET A 177 6.70 32.12 -10.89
N ALA A 178 6.89 33.44 -10.88
CA ALA A 178 6.77 34.29 -9.69
C ALA A 178 5.84 35.46 -9.98
N ASN A 179 5.02 35.81 -8.99
CA ASN A 179 4.24 37.03 -9.00
C ASN A 179 4.87 38.06 -8.07
N ALA A 180 5.88 38.76 -8.56
CA ALA A 180 6.63 39.77 -7.82
C ALA A 180 6.10 41.17 -8.06
N PRO A 181 6.21 42.10 -7.11
CA PRO A 181 5.92 43.53 -7.31
C PRO A 181 6.79 44.15 -8.41
N ARG A 182 6.33 45.22 -8.98
CA ARG A 182 7.05 45.91 -10.06
C ARG A 182 8.48 46.31 -9.63
N GLY A 183 9.45 46.02 -10.50
CA GLY A 183 10.83 46.30 -10.29
C GLY A 183 11.65 45.25 -9.52
N TRP A 184 10.96 44.23 -8.98
CA TRP A 184 11.63 43.07 -8.39
C TRP A 184 12.10 42.11 -9.48
N ASN A 185 13.29 41.55 -9.31
CA ASN A 185 13.81 40.52 -10.21
C ASN A 185 13.77 39.14 -9.53
N VAL A 186 13.22 38.16 -10.19
CA VAL A 186 13.16 36.77 -9.68
C VAL A 186 13.77 35.84 -10.71
N VAL A 187 14.78 35.11 -10.30
CA VAL A 187 15.52 34.16 -11.14
C VAL A 187 15.41 32.74 -10.55
N PHE A 188 14.90 31.83 -11.33
CA PHE A 188 14.87 30.40 -10.96
C PHE A 188 16.11 29.70 -11.52
N LYS A 189 16.69 28.82 -10.69
CA LYS A 189 17.89 28.04 -11.03
C LYS A 189 17.71 26.56 -10.68
N PRO A 190 16.94 25.82 -11.47
CA PRO A 190 16.91 24.37 -11.35
C PRO A 190 18.29 23.80 -11.68
N ASN A 191 18.81 22.90 -10.84
CA ASN A 191 20.18 22.37 -10.97
C ASN A 191 21.24 23.47 -11.15
N TYR A 192 21.10 24.59 -10.43
CA TYR A 192 22.02 25.76 -10.44
C TYR A 192 22.13 26.48 -11.79
N LYS A 193 21.31 26.19 -12.78
CA LYS A 193 21.27 26.86 -14.07
C LYS A 193 20.01 27.70 -14.20
N GLN A 194 20.14 28.97 -14.64
CA GLN A 194 18.98 29.82 -14.84
C GLN A 194 18.07 29.24 -15.92
N ALA A 195 16.78 29.07 -15.57
CA ALA A 195 15.75 28.56 -16.47
C ALA A 195 14.36 29.02 -16.02
N THR A 196 13.41 29.03 -16.94
CA THR A 196 11.98 29.32 -16.69
C THR A 196 11.16 28.04 -16.56
N SER A 197 11.80 26.88 -16.66
CA SER A 197 11.16 25.58 -16.50
C SER A 197 12.14 24.56 -15.89
N ALA A 198 11.57 23.54 -15.27
CA ALA A 198 12.31 22.40 -14.72
C ALA A 198 11.70 21.11 -15.23
N GLN A 199 12.53 20.20 -15.73
CA GLN A 199 12.14 18.85 -16.15
C GLN A 199 12.49 17.89 -15.02
N VAL A 200 11.49 17.20 -14.49
CA VAL A 200 11.66 16.28 -13.35
C VAL A 200 11.18 14.90 -13.76
N GLU A 201 12.06 13.91 -13.59
CA GLU A 201 11.76 12.52 -13.90
C GLU A 201 10.60 11.98 -13.05
N ALA A 202 9.99 10.88 -13.52
CA ALA A 202 8.95 10.18 -12.78
C ALA A 202 9.39 9.83 -11.36
N ASN A 203 8.54 10.11 -10.38
CA ASN A 203 8.77 9.83 -8.95
C ASN A 203 10.13 10.35 -8.43
N SER A 204 10.52 11.53 -8.90
CA SER A 204 11.81 12.16 -8.60
C SER A 204 11.66 13.55 -8.00
N THR A 205 12.73 14.02 -7.42
CA THR A 205 12.82 15.34 -6.78
C THR A 205 13.93 16.14 -7.41
N GLN A 206 13.70 17.45 -7.57
CA GLN A 206 14.69 18.39 -8.06
C GLN A 206 14.75 19.62 -7.17
N ASN A 207 15.96 20.05 -6.82
CA ASN A 207 16.18 21.30 -6.12
C ASN A 207 16.15 22.48 -7.10
N VAL A 208 15.47 23.56 -6.66
CA VAL A 208 15.36 24.82 -7.38
C VAL A 208 15.82 25.95 -6.47
N SER A 209 16.93 26.59 -6.82
CA SER A 209 17.32 27.84 -6.16
C SER A 209 16.55 29.00 -6.78
N ILE A 210 16.07 29.91 -5.94
CA ILE A 210 15.27 31.07 -6.34
C ILE A 210 15.95 32.31 -5.79
N ASP A 211 16.52 33.10 -6.70
CA ASP A 211 17.12 34.40 -6.33
C ASP A 211 16.13 35.51 -6.53
N ILE A 212 15.88 36.29 -5.48
CA ILE A 212 14.98 37.43 -5.47
C ILE A 212 15.73 38.67 -5.13
N THR A 213 15.75 39.62 -6.04
CA THR A 213 16.46 40.91 -5.87
C THR A 213 15.45 42.04 -5.91
N PRO A 214 15.31 42.84 -4.82
CA PRO A 214 14.42 43.99 -4.81
C PRO A 214 15.05 45.17 -5.62
N PRO A 215 14.24 46.15 -6.03
CA PRO A 215 14.79 47.40 -6.59
C PRO A 215 15.57 48.21 -5.53
N ALA A 216 16.56 48.92 -5.95
CA ALA A 216 17.49 49.65 -5.03
C ALA A 216 16.81 50.64 -4.11
N ASN A 217 15.67 51.18 -4.53
CA ASN A 217 14.87 52.19 -3.81
C ASN A 217 13.59 51.63 -3.17
N VAL A 218 13.54 50.29 -2.89
CA VAL A 218 12.39 49.69 -2.23
C VAL A 218 12.31 50.21 -0.79
N GLU A 219 11.09 50.54 -0.35
CA GLU A 219 10.84 50.93 1.04
C GLU A 219 10.97 49.72 1.99
N ALA A 220 11.32 50.03 3.26
CA ALA A 220 11.34 49.00 4.28
C ALA A 220 9.94 48.46 4.53
N GLY A 221 9.77 47.12 4.48
CA GLY A 221 8.49 46.49 4.62
C GLY A 221 8.55 44.99 4.44
N SER A 222 7.40 44.32 4.53
CA SER A 222 7.24 42.90 4.26
C SER A 222 6.61 42.69 2.89
N TYR A 223 7.29 41.94 2.05
CA TYR A 223 6.85 41.66 0.67
C TYR A 223 6.60 40.16 0.50
N LYS A 224 5.41 39.82 0.04
CA LYS A 224 5.05 38.44 -0.29
C LYS A 224 5.18 38.23 -1.79
N ILE A 225 6.00 37.29 -2.20
CA ILE A 225 6.24 36.92 -3.59
C ILE A 225 5.81 35.49 -3.81
N PRO A 226 4.55 35.27 -4.29
CA PRO A 226 4.07 33.95 -4.63
C PRO A 226 4.92 33.35 -5.77
N VAL A 227 5.37 32.12 -5.57
CA VAL A 227 6.07 31.31 -6.57
C VAL A 227 5.29 30.04 -6.83
N ARG A 228 5.30 29.59 -8.08
CA ARG A 228 4.55 28.41 -8.50
C ARG A 228 5.19 27.74 -9.70
#